data_576506af5a808d9a06158d1fc959c238
#
_entry.id   576506af5a808d9a06158d1fc959c238
#
_cell.length_a   1.000
_cell.length_b   1.000
_cell.length_c   1.000
_cell.angle_alpha   90.00
_cell.angle_beta   90.00
_cell.angle_gamma   90.00
#
_symmetry.space_group_name_H-M   'P 1'
#
loop_
_entity.id
_entity.type
_entity.pdbx_description
1 polymer ?
#
loop_
_entity_poly.entity_id
_entity_poly.type
_entity_poly.pdbx_seq_one_letter_code
_entity_poly.pdbx_strand_id
1 'polypeptide(L)'
;MPQQGFKTLTIHENVANKLLRIAKEYKNIDYSIGISECVELLLDLRDTALEHGIRFQPLVYNDDHVIIMDYKMKKPVKIYYKKGKVECSLHKNDECSHAGFVYSLKTVQGIISL
;
A
#
# COMPACT_ATOMS: atom_id res chain seq x y z
N MET A 1 20.30 12.52 -20.17
CA MET A 1 21.11 11.80 -19.18
C MET A 1 20.73 12.22 -17.77
N PRO A 2 20.60 11.28 -16.82
CA PRO A 2 20.37 11.67 -15.44
C PRO A 2 21.59 12.42 -14.88
N GLN A 3 21.33 13.37 -14.00
CA GLN A 3 22.39 14.08 -13.31
C GLN A 3 23.11 13.15 -12.33
N GLN A 4 24.34 13.51 -11.96
CA GLN A 4 25.09 12.75 -10.97
C GLN A 4 24.30 12.68 -9.65
N GLY A 5 24.19 11.48 -9.08
CA GLY A 5 23.41 11.24 -7.87
C GLY A 5 21.97 10.86 -8.12
N PHE A 6 21.51 10.82 -9.38
CA PHE A 6 20.16 10.45 -9.75
C PHE A 6 20.15 9.13 -10.51
N LYS A 7 19.12 8.33 -10.32
CA LYS A 7 18.90 7.09 -11.06
C LYS A 7 17.54 7.12 -11.75
N THR A 8 17.47 6.47 -12.90
CA THR A 8 16.21 6.29 -13.61
C THR A 8 15.54 5.00 -13.14
N LEU A 9 14.28 5.11 -12.78
CA LEU A 9 13.44 3.96 -12.39
C LEU A 9 12.23 3.91 -13.29
N THR A 10 11.81 2.69 -13.64
CA THR A 10 10.58 2.47 -14.41
C THR A 10 9.47 2.09 -13.45
N ILE A 11 8.39 2.88 -13.42
CA ILE A 11 7.23 2.59 -12.60
C ILE A 11 5.98 2.62 -13.48
N HIS A 12 4.93 1.96 -13.04
CA HIS A 12 3.66 1.94 -13.73
C HIS A 12 3.07 3.35 -13.84
N GLU A 13 2.44 3.66 -14.96
CA GLU A 13 1.80 4.97 -15.17
C GLU A 13 0.82 5.32 -14.07
N ASN A 14 0.01 4.35 -13.63
CA ASN A 14 -0.94 4.56 -12.53
C ASN A 14 -0.26 4.99 -11.24
N VAL A 15 0.90 4.42 -10.94
CA VAL A 15 1.68 4.77 -9.75
C VAL A 15 2.25 6.16 -9.89
N ALA A 16 2.80 6.48 -11.06
CA ALA A 16 3.32 7.81 -11.34
C ALA A 16 2.24 8.88 -11.17
N ASN A 17 1.04 8.62 -11.67
CA ASN A 17 -0.09 9.55 -11.56
C ASN A 17 -0.53 9.76 -10.11
N LYS A 18 -0.49 8.71 -9.29
CA LYS A 18 -0.80 8.82 -7.86
C LYS A 18 0.24 9.68 -7.13
N LEU A 19 1.51 9.51 -7.44
CA LEU A 19 2.58 10.31 -6.86
C LEU A 19 2.46 11.79 -7.25
N LEU A 20 2.14 12.06 -8.52
CA LEU A 20 1.94 13.44 -9.00
C LEU A 20 0.73 14.09 -8.30
N ARG A 21 -0.33 13.32 -8.07
CA ARG A 21 -1.51 13.83 -7.35
C ARG A 21 -1.15 14.21 -5.91
N ILE A 22 -0.40 13.35 -5.22
CA ILE A 22 0.02 13.62 -3.85
C ILE A 22 0.89 14.88 -3.78
N ALA A 23 1.86 14.99 -4.69
CA ALA A 23 2.72 16.17 -4.76
C ALA A 23 1.92 17.45 -5.00
N LYS A 24 0.87 17.36 -5.85
CA LYS A 24 -0.01 18.49 -6.13
C LYS A 24 -0.83 18.89 -4.90
N GLU A 25 -1.26 17.93 -4.10
CA GLU A 25 -1.98 18.21 -2.85
C GLU A 25 -1.13 19.07 -1.90
N TYR A 26 0.16 18.75 -1.77
CA TYR A 26 1.07 19.55 -0.96
C TYR A 26 1.25 20.96 -1.53
N LYS A 27 1.30 21.12 -2.84
CA LYS A 27 1.39 22.41 -3.48
C LYS A 27 0.19 23.31 -3.13
N ASN A 28 -1.00 22.71 -3.01
CA ASN A 28 -2.23 23.43 -2.69
C ASN A 28 -2.22 24.00 -1.27
N ILE A 29 -1.33 23.54 -0.39
CA ILE A 29 -1.16 24.09 0.96
C ILE A 29 0.16 24.83 1.11
N ASP A 30 0.61 25.45 0.00
CA ASP A 30 1.81 26.27 -0.10
C ASP A 30 3.13 25.52 0.10
N TYR A 31 3.10 24.18 -0.07
CA TYR A 31 4.32 23.38 -0.11
C TYR A 31 4.52 22.80 -1.50
N SER A 32 5.68 23.09 -2.09
CA SER A 32 6.04 22.52 -3.37
C SER A 32 7.08 21.44 -3.14
N ILE A 33 6.70 20.18 -3.40
CA ILE A 33 7.61 19.05 -3.32
C ILE A 33 7.68 18.33 -4.65
N GLY A 34 8.86 17.83 -4.99
CA GLY A 34 9.02 17.00 -6.17
C GLY A 34 8.64 15.55 -5.91
N ILE A 35 8.73 14.73 -6.94
CA ILE A 35 8.41 13.30 -6.85
C ILE A 35 9.39 12.60 -5.90
N SER A 36 10.69 12.92 -5.98
CA SER A 36 11.69 12.32 -5.10
C SER A 36 11.40 12.58 -3.63
N GLU A 37 11.05 13.80 -3.28
CA GLU A 37 10.70 14.17 -1.90
C GLU A 37 9.43 13.48 -1.44
N CYS A 38 8.45 13.34 -2.32
CA CYS A 38 7.20 12.64 -2.03
C CYS A 38 7.49 11.16 -1.71
N VAL A 39 8.30 10.50 -2.53
CA VAL A 39 8.70 9.10 -2.28
C VAL A 39 9.47 8.97 -0.98
N GLU A 40 10.41 9.89 -0.72
CA GLU A 40 11.21 9.89 0.50
C GLU A 40 10.33 9.99 1.75
N LEU A 41 9.32 10.87 1.73
CA LEU A 41 8.37 11.01 2.84
C LEU A 41 7.58 9.72 3.07
N LEU A 42 7.14 9.06 2.01
CA LEU A 42 6.41 7.80 2.11
C LEU A 42 7.28 6.68 2.67
N LEU A 43 8.55 6.61 2.25
CA LEU A 43 9.49 5.63 2.77
C LEU A 43 9.78 5.89 4.25
N ASP A 44 9.97 7.14 4.63
CA ASP A 44 10.21 7.53 6.02
C ASP A 44 9.02 7.18 6.91
N LEU A 45 7.81 7.44 6.41
CA LEU A 45 6.58 7.07 7.12
C LEU A 45 6.50 5.57 7.33
N ARG A 46 6.84 4.78 6.32
CA ARG A 46 6.87 3.32 6.43
C ARG A 46 7.86 2.86 7.50
N ASP A 47 9.09 3.38 7.46
CA ASP A 47 10.12 2.99 8.42
C ASP A 47 9.72 3.36 9.84
N THR A 48 9.16 4.55 10.02
CA THR A 48 8.65 5.00 11.32
C THR A 48 7.53 4.10 11.84
N ALA A 49 6.60 3.74 10.95
CA ALA A 49 5.50 2.84 11.31
C ALA A 49 6.00 1.47 11.73
N LEU A 50 7.02 0.93 11.06
CA LEU A 50 7.63 -0.35 11.44
C LEU A 50 8.28 -0.29 12.82
N GLU A 51 8.97 0.82 13.14
CA GLU A 51 9.59 1.02 14.46
C GLU A 51 8.53 1.07 15.58
N HIS A 52 7.35 1.62 15.30
CA HIS A 52 6.28 1.77 16.27
C HIS A 52 5.29 0.58 16.28
N GLY A 53 5.67 -0.52 15.64
CA GLY A 53 4.96 -1.77 15.78
C GLY A 53 3.79 -1.98 14.83
N ILE A 54 3.87 -1.46 13.62
CA ILE A 54 2.87 -1.83 12.60
C ILE A 54 2.89 -3.35 12.40
N ARG A 55 1.71 -3.96 12.40
CA ARG A 55 1.61 -5.40 12.25
C ARG A 55 1.48 -5.84 10.81
N PHE A 56 0.71 -5.11 10.00
CA PHE A 56 0.34 -5.51 8.65
C PHE A 56 0.77 -4.50 7.60
N GLN A 57 1.13 -5.00 6.43
CA GLN A 57 1.41 -4.16 5.26
C GLN A 57 0.96 -4.90 4.01
N PRO A 58 0.24 -4.24 3.08
CA PRO A 58 -0.06 -4.87 1.80
C PRO A 58 1.22 -5.00 0.98
N LEU A 59 1.41 -6.16 0.35
CA LEU A 59 2.58 -6.43 -0.49
C LEU A 59 2.21 -6.36 -1.97
N VAL A 60 1.16 -7.07 -2.37
CA VAL A 60 0.75 -7.10 -3.77
C VAL A 60 -0.75 -7.36 -3.87
N TYR A 61 -1.40 -6.65 -4.81
CA TYR A 61 -2.80 -6.86 -5.15
C TYR A 61 -2.88 -7.68 -6.43
N ASN A 62 -3.47 -8.87 -6.35
CA ASN A 62 -3.70 -9.73 -7.49
C ASN A 62 -5.19 -9.73 -7.87
N ASP A 63 -5.56 -10.44 -8.94
CA ASP A 63 -6.92 -10.42 -9.46
C ASP A 63 -7.95 -11.01 -8.49
N ASP A 64 -7.58 -12.05 -7.74
CA ASP A 64 -8.48 -12.77 -6.86
C ASP A 64 -8.09 -12.69 -5.38
N HIS A 65 -6.97 -12.05 -5.06
CA HIS A 65 -6.51 -11.95 -3.68
C HIS A 65 -5.50 -10.83 -3.50
N VAL A 66 -5.29 -10.44 -2.25
CA VAL A 66 -4.18 -9.57 -1.84
C VAL A 66 -3.26 -10.38 -0.94
N ILE A 67 -1.96 -10.16 -1.07
CA ILE A 67 -0.97 -10.71 -0.16
C ILE A 67 -0.55 -9.59 0.78
N ILE A 68 -0.67 -9.83 2.09
CA ILE A 68 -0.24 -8.89 3.12
C ILE A 68 0.89 -9.51 3.93
N MET A 69 1.80 -8.68 4.42
CA MET A 69 2.83 -9.13 5.36
C MET A 69 2.28 -9.01 6.77
N ASP A 70 2.39 -10.08 7.55
CA ASP A 70 2.12 -10.06 8.98
C ASP A 70 3.45 -10.07 9.72
N TYR A 71 3.84 -8.91 10.25
CA TYR A 71 5.13 -8.77 10.92
C TYR A 71 5.19 -9.48 12.26
N LYS A 72 4.04 -9.73 12.89
CA LYS A 72 3.99 -10.50 14.14
C LYS A 72 4.26 -11.98 13.88
N MET A 73 3.66 -12.53 12.84
CA MET A 73 3.87 -13.92 12.43
C MET A 73 5.09 -14.11 11.54
N LYS A 74 5.67 -13.00 11.06
CA LYS A 74 6.85 -12.96 10.18
C LYS A 74 6.66 -13.77 8.90
N LYS A 75 5.46 -13.69 8.32
CA LYS A 75 5.16 -14.37 7.05
C LYS A 75 4.08 -13.62 6.27
N PRO A 76 4.04 -13.80 4.94
CA PRO A 76 2.94 -13.28 4.13
C PRO A 76 1.68 -14.11 4.32
N VAL A 77 0.52 -13.46 4.19
CA VAL A 77 -0.78 -14.09 4.30
C VAL A 77 -1.62 -13.68 3.08
N LYS A 78 -2.27 -14.65 2.46
CA LYS A 78 -3.11 -14.44 1.30
C LYS A 78 -4.57 -14.27 1.73
N ILE A 79 -5.22 -13.21 1.23
CA ILE A 79 -6.62 -12.91 1.54
C ILE A 79 -7.39 -12.85 0.23
N TYR A 80 -8.35 -13.75 0.05
CA TYR A 80 -9.13 -13.84 -1.17
C TYR A 80 -10.29 -12.84 -1.18
N TYR A 81 -10.56 -12.28 -2.36
CA TYR A 81 -11.72 -11.44 -2.56
C TYR A 81 -12.95 -12.30 -2.82
N LYS A 82 -14.05 -11.94 -2.19
CA LYS A 82 -15.37 -12.50 -2.44
C LYS A 82 -16.31 -11.36 -2.74
N LYS A 83 -17.51 -11.65 -3.20
CA LYS A 83 -18.49 -10.61 -3.47
C LYS A 83 -18.91 -9.93 -2.16
N GLY A 84 -18.50 -8.66 -1.99
CA GLY A 84 -18.82 -7.87 -0.81
C GLY A 84 -18.05 -8.24 0.45
N LYS A 85 -17.11 -9.20 0.37
CA LYS A 85 -16.34 -9.62 1.54
C LYS A 85 -14.98 -10.22 1.13
N VAL A 86 -14.18 -10.57 2.13
CA VAL A 86 -12.88 -11.21 1.92
C VAL A 86 -12.81 -12.50 2.77
N GLU A 87 -11.88 -13.38 2.42
CA GLU A 87 -11.65 -14.61 3.18
C GLU A 87 -10.16 -14.81 3.41
N CYS A 88 -9.77 -14.92 4.68
CA CYS A 88 -8.38 -15.20 5.05
C CYS A 88 -8.04 -16.66 4.76
N SER A 89 -6.95 -16.89 4.01
CA SER A 89 -6.53 -18.26 3.68
C SER A 89 -6.09 -19.05 4.92
N LEU A 90 -5.58 -18.36 5.93
CA LEU A 90 -5.08 -18.98 7.16
C LEU A 90 -6.19 -19.35 8.12
N HIS A 91 -7.15 -18.43 8.36
CA HIS A 91 -8.24 -18.63 9.33
C HIS A 91 -9.54 -19.10 8.69
N LYS A 92 -9.62 -19.11 7.35
CA LYS A 92 -10.79 -19.57 6.60
C LYS A 92 -12.07 -18.79 6.89
N ASN A 93 -11.93 -17.52 7.31
CA ASN A 93 -13.07 -16.65 7.59
C ASN A 93 -12.74 -15.19 7.30
N ASP A 94 -13.68 -14.29 7.55
CA ASP A 94 -13.50 -12.84 7.37
C ASP A 94 -13.58 -12.08 8.71
N GLU A 95 -13.47 -12.76 9.83
CA GLU A 95 -13.57 -12.15 11.17
C GLU A 95 -12.22 -12.04 11.87
N CYS A 96 -11.14 -12.54 11.30
CA CYS A 96 -9.82 -12.46 11.90
C CYS A 96 -9.18 -11.08 11.68
N SER A 97 -8.06 -10.83 12.38
CA SER A 97 -7.34 -9.57 12.26
C SER A 97 -6.79 -9.32 10.85
N HIS A 98 -6.42 -10.37 10.13
CA HIS A 98 -5.95 -10.25 8.74
C HIS A 98 -7.07 -9.69 7.84
N ALA A 99 -8.26 -10.27 7.93
CA ALA A 99 -9.42 -9.79 7.16
C ALA A 99 -9.80 -8.37 7.57
N GLY A 100 -9.78 -8.07 8.88
CA GLY A 100 -10.07 -6.73 9.38
C GLY A 100 -9.14 -5.67 8.79
N PHE A 101 -7.85 -5.96 8.74
CA PHE A 101 -6.89 -5.06 8.12
C PHE A 101 -7.19 -4.85 6.62
N VAL A 102 -7.46 -5.95 5.90
CA VAL A 102 -7.72 -5.90 4.46
C VAL A 102 -9.00 -5.11 4.15
N TYR A 103 -10.03 -5.21 4.97
CA TYR A 103 -11.23 -4.39 4.81
C TYR A 103 -10.95 -2.89 4.91
N SER A 104 -9.91 -2.48 5.63
CA SER A 104 -9.53 -1.08 5.76
C SER A 104 -8.81 -0.52 4.55
N LEU A 105 -8.32 -1.37 3.65
CA LEU A 105 -7.57 -0.94 2.47
C LEU A 105 -8.51 -0.41 1.40
N LYS A 106 -8.29 0.83 0.96
CA LYS A 106 -9.16 1.48 -0.04
C LYS A 106 -9.20 0.72 -1.37
N THR A 107 -8.06 0.17 -1.78
CA THR A 107 -8.00 -0.63 -3.02
C THR A 107 -8.92 -1.83 -2.93
N VAL A 108 -8.92 -2.54 -1.79
CA VAL A 108 -9.79 -3.70 -1.58
C VAL A 108 -11.25 -3.29 -1.52
N GLN A 109 -11.57 -2.18 -0.83
CA GLN A 109 -12.94 -1.66 -0.77
C GLN A 109 -13.49 -1.42 -2.18
N GLY A 110 -12.67 -0.87 -3.07
CA GLY A 110 -13.06 -0.68 -4.47
C GLY A 110 -13.28 -1.98 -5.22
N ILE A 111 -12.51 -3.01 -4.94
CA ILE A 111 -12.61 -4.31 -5.60
C ILE A 111 -13.87 -5.07 -5.15
N ILE A 112 -14.10 -5.19 -3.85
CA ILE A 112 -15.20 -6.00 -3.32
C ILE A 112 -16.56 -5.32 -3.46
N SER A 113 -16.60 -4.03 -3.74
CA SER A 113 -17.86 -3.31 -3.95
C SER A 113 -18.41 -3.41 -5.37
N LEU A 114 -17.66 -4.03 -6.27
CA LEU A 114 -18.07 -4.21 -7.67
C LEU A 114 -19.16 -5.28 -7.84
#